data_4ab7596a88a4faaa7263808125070adb
#
_entry.id   4ab7596a88a4faaa7263808125070adb
#
_cell.length_a   1.000
_cell.length_b   1.000
_cell.length_c   1.000
_cell.angle_alpha   90.00
_cell.angle_beta   90.00
_cell.angle_gamma   90.00
#
_symmetry.space_group_name_H-M   'P 1'
#
loop_
_entity.id
_entity.type
_entity.pdbx_description
1 polymer ?
#
loop_
_entity_poly.entity_id
_entity_poly.type
_entity_poly.pdbx_seq_one_letter_code
_entity_poly.pdbx_strand_id
1 'polypeptide(L)'
;NLPIVTILGPAVVTMTPAVELQLFTTTLQTSCAERASTIRYKWTAFWNGAVVLLPSQSSAPARFRAQPYSLIPGSVYTFLFEATASATQTTAAIAGRAAVTVQVGSGSVRALVAGGYKRQVPASGALTLDASPSYDENVAKTASSSDALTYAWICTLSNPGNFGESCSIVLPSTVTQSKLVVDASLLDFSSIYDFSVTVSTTDGRSGSVTVSVQPQLGESTTYTSITSLATKINADSRLGLSGVVRAGSYGLDCSWTATVDNKDVSFTALTPRSQSFSKKDVSSDLVYALVVPSNTFLPGSTVTFRLSAHLAGDASKFSAFSEMSVQVNSPPSGGALTVSPVSGDALSTIFTASSAGWRDDLEDLPLSYQFQ
;
A
#
# COMPACT_ATOMS: atom_id res chain seq x y z
N ASN A 1 -7.61 19.25 45.07
CA ASN A 1 -7.82 17.94 44.46
C ASN A 1 -7.20 17.90 43.09
N LEU A 2 -6.11 17.14 42.93
CA LEU A 2 -5.37 16.99 41.68
C LEU A 2 -6.23 16.25 40.65
N PRO A 3 -6.44 16.79 39.45
CA PRO A 3 -7.08 15.99 38.37
C PRO A 3 -6.22 14.77 38.07
N ILE A 4 -6.82 13.56 38.12
CA ILE A 4 -6.15 12.34 37.69
C ILE A 4 -6.36 12.21 36.20
N VAL A 5 -5.27 12.20 35.46
CA VAL A 5 -5.28 12.16 34.00
C VAL A 5 -4.69 10.86 33.52
N THR A 6 -5.35 10.22 32.56
CA THR A 6 -4.85 9.02 31.91
C THR A 6 -4.96 9.20 30.40
N ILE A 7 -3.87 8.91 29.65
CA ILE A 7 -3.91 8.75 28.21
C ILE A 7 -4.28 7.28 27.96
N LEU A 8 -5.34 7.07 27.17
CA LEU A 8 -5.83 5.72 26.85
C LEU A 8 -4.92 5.07 25.81
N GLY A 9 -4.61 3.80 26.01
CA GLY A 9 -3.78 3.02 25.13
C GLY A 9 -2.40 2.70 25.69
N PRO A 10 -1.47 2.21 24.88
CA PRO A 10 -0.13 1.85 25.31
C PRO A 10 0.71 3.09 25.64
N ALA A 11 1.70 2.94 26.52
CA ALA A 11 2.65 4.01 26.85
C ALA A 11 3.53 4.42 25.64
N VAL A 12 3.70 3.54 24.68
CA VAL A 12 4.41 3.76 23.42
C VAL A 12 3.47 3.40 22.27
N VAL A 13 3.19 4.37 21.40
CA VAL A 13 2.43 4.20 20.16
C VAL A 13 3.40 4.16 18.99
N THR A 14 3.41 3.07 18.23
CA THR A 14 4.17 2.98 16.98
C THR A 14 3.24 3.22 15.80
N MET A 15 3.64 4.06 14.84
CA MET A 15 2.84 4.38 13.66
C MET A 15 3.70 4.63 12.43
N THR A 16 3.12 4.53 11.25
CA THR A 16 3.75 4.98 10.00
C THR A 16 3.32 6.42 9.68
N PRO A 17 4.07 7.17 8.87
CA PRO A 17 3.73 8.55 8.51
C PRO A 17 2.35 8.70 7.84
N ALA A 18 1.91 7.67 7.10
CA ALA A 18 0.64 7.67 6.37
C ALA A 18 -0.59 7.52 7.27
N VAL A 19 -0.42 7.18 8.55
CA VAL A 19 -1.51 6.98 9.50
C VAL A 19 -1.78 8.27 10.27
N GLU A 20 -3.06 8.55 10.49
CA GLU A 20 -3.47 9.65 11.35
C GLU A 20 -3.20 9.31 12.83
N LEU A 21 -2.55 10.20 13.56
CA LEU A 21 -2.37 10.06 15.00
C LEU A 21 -3.64 10.50 15.73
N GLN A 22 -4.18 9.62 16.57
CA GLN A 22 -5.28 9.91 17.48
C GLN A 22 -4.92 9.48 18.91
N LEU A 23 -4.95 10.44 19.86
CA LEU A 23 -4.72 10.18 21.27
C LEU A 23 -5.99 10.57 22.06
N PHE A 24 -6.39 9.69 22.94
CA PHE A 24 -7.57 9.86 23.78
C PHE A 24 -7.19 9.94 25.23
N THR A 25 -7.89 10.79 26.01
CA THR A 25 -7.64 10.91 27.44
C THR A 25 -8.91 10.78 28.26
N THR A 26 -8.74 10.37 29.51
CA THR A 26 -9.76 10.46 30.56
C THR A 26 -9.23 11.33 31.67
N THR A 27 -10.12 12.12 32.29
CA THR A 27 -9.82 12.96 33.44
C THR A 27 -10.83 12.68 34.54
N LEU A 28 -10.35 12.23 35.69
CA LEU A 28 -11.16 12.01 36.86
C LEU A 28 -10.91 13.16 37.85
N GLN A 29 -12.02 13.76 38.33
CA GLN A 29 -11.97 14.67 39.47
C GLN A 29 -12.39 13.91 40.72
N THR A 30 -11.64 14.04 41.80
CA THR A 30 -12.06 13.49 43.08
C THR A 30 -13.23 14.33 43.66
N SER A 31 -14.25 13.68 44.16
CA SER A 31 -15.58 14.19 44.50
C SER A 31 -15.68 15.16 45.72
N CYS A 32 -14.56 15.66 46.23
CA CYS A 32 -14.58 16.59 47.39
C CYS A 32 -14.69 18.06 47.01
N ALA A 33 -15.10 18.40 45.80
CA ALA A 33 -15.23 19.81 45.39
C ALA A 33 -16.69 20.20 45.26
N GLU A 34 -17.17 20.98 46.19
CA GLU A 34 -18.53 21.56 46.18
C GLU A 34 -18.81 22.57 45.05
N ARG A 35 -17.87 22.79 44.14
CA ARG A 35 -18.09 23.60 42.93
C ARG A 35 -17.33 23.02 41.78
N ALA A 36 -18.05 22.80 40.65
CA ALA A 36 -17.46 22.43 39.36
C ALA A 36 -16.40 23.44 38.94
N SER A 37 -15.13 23.14 39.19
CA SER A 37 -14.02 23.92 38.65
C SER A 37 -13.94 23.69 37.17
N THR A 38 -13.83 24.73 36.36
CA THR A 38 -13.60 24.63 34.93
C THR A 38 -12.25 23.99 34.68
N ILE A 39 -12.20 22.85 34.00
CA ILE A 39 -10.93 22.23 33.61
C ILE A 39 -10.50 22.77 32.24
N ARG A 40 -9.26 23.18 32.15
CA ARG A 40 -8.60 23.54 30.90
C ARG A 40 -7.66 22.42 30.50
N TYR A 41 -7.73 22.02 29.24
CA TYR A 41 -6.90 20.97 28.66
C TYR A 41 -5.85 21.56 27.73
N LYS A 42 -4.64 21.01 27.79
CA LYS A 42 -3.55 21.42 26.91
C LYS A 42 -2.74 20.20 26.48
N TRP A 43 -2.49 20.10 25.19
CA TRP A 43 -1.52 19.19 24.62
C TRP A 43 -0.23 19.93 24.27
N THR A 44 0.89 19.31 24.56
CA THR A 44 2.22 19.80 24.17
C THR A 44 3.00 18.64 23.57
N ALA A 45 3.53 18.83 22.35
CA ALA A 45 4.37 17.86 21.69
C ALA A 45 5.85 18.23 21.86
N PHE A 46 6.69 17.24 22.10
CA PHE A 46 8.14 17.38 22.18
C PHE A 46 8.80 16.49 21.15
N TRP A 47 9.83 17.00 20.49
CA TRP A 47 10.74 16.28 19.63
C TRP A 47 12.18 16.59 20.03
N ASN A 48 12.99 15.57 20.29
CA ASN A 48 14.35 15.72 20.81
C ASN A 48 14.45 16.63 22.05
N GLY A 49 13.44 16.56 22.92
CA GLY A 49 13.38 17.37 24.14
C GLY A 49 12.92 18.84 23.96
N ALA A 50 12.77 19.28 22.71
CA ALA A 50 12.26 20.61 22.39
C ALA A 50 10.76 20.59 22.12
N VAL A 51 10.06 21.66 22.53
CA VAL A 51 8.64 21.84 22.20
C VAL A 51 8.48 22.07 20.70
N VAL A 52 7.61 21.32 20.07
CA VAL A 52 7.24 21.50 18.66
C VAL A 52 5.79 21.93 18.54
N LEU A 53 5.52 22.82 17.59
CA LEU A 53 4.18 23.29 17.31
C LEU A 53 3.47 22.30 16.41
N LEU A 54 2.64 21.45 17.02
CA LEU A 54 1.74 20.51 16.32
C LEU A 54 0.30 20.80 16.76
N PRO A 55 -0.48 21.56 15.98
CA PRO A 55 -1.86 21.86 16.33
C PRO A 55 -2.72 20.61 16.22
N SER A 56 -3.51 20.33 17.26
CA SER A 56 -4.53 19.29 17.21
C SER A 56 -5.68 19.71 16.31
N GLN A 57 -6.13 18.79 15.43
CA GLN A 57 -7.31 18.99 14.60
C GLN A 57 -8.61 18.48 15.25
N SER A 58 -8.53 18.05 16.49
CA SER A 58 -9.70 17.64 17.26
C SER A 58 -10.46 18.86 17.79
N SER A 59 -11.77 18.88 17.60
CA SER A 59 -12.67 19.86 18.25
C SER A 59 -12.82 19.60 19.76
N ALA A 60 -12.51 18.39 20.23
CA ALA A 60 -12.56 18.03 21.64
C ALA A 60 -11.19 18.26 22.30
N PRO A 61 -11.04 19.18 23.25
CA PRO A 61 -9.74 19.49 23.86
C PRO A 61 -9.04 18.33 24.57
N ALA A 62 -9.83 17.33 25.03
CA ALA A 62 -9.33 16.11 25.64
C ALA A 62 -8.79 15.07 24.63
N ARG A 63 -8.88 15.35 23.35
CA ARG A 63 -8.38 14.49 22.28
C ARG A 63 -7.32 15.21 21.48
N PHE A 64 -6.28 14.48 21.06
CA PHE A 64 -5.31 14.98 20.11
C PHE A 64 -5.48 14.24 18.79
N ARG A 65 -5.46 14.99 17.70
CA ARG A 65 -5.54 14.45 16.34
C ARG A 65 -4.54 15.18 15.45
N ALA A 66 -3.65 14.43 14.79
CA ALA A 66 -2.72 14.98 13.81
C ALA A 66 -2.91 14.26 12.47
N GLN A 67 -2.86 15.03 11.38
CA GLN A 67 -3.03 14.49 10.02
C GLN A 67 -1.92 13.50 9.65
N PRO A 68 -2.17 12.59 8.71
CA PRO A 68 -1.12 11.84 8.05
C PRO A 68 -0.01 12.77 7.54
N TYR A 69 1.22 12.30 7.58
CA TYR A 69 2.43 13.02 7.15
C TYR A 69 2.76 14.32 7.90
N SER A 70 2.12 14.58 9.04
CA SER A 70 2.43 15.74 9.88
C SER A 70 3.61 15.52 10.83
N LEU A 71 3.98 14.25 11.05
CA LEU A 71 5.11 13.85 11.88
C LEU A 71 6.27 13.39 11.00
N ILE A 72 7.50 13.68 11.43
CA ILE A 72 8.72 13.34 10.68
C ILE A 72 8.97 11.83 10.77
N PRO A 73 9.12 11.12 9.62
CA PRO A 73 9.46 9.71 9.62
C PRO A 73 10.77 9.41 10.38
N GLY A 74 10.84 8.26 11.03
CA GLY A 74 12.00 7.83 11.81
C GLY A 74 12.19 8.59 13.14
N SER A 75 11.23 9.44 13.53
CA SER A 75 11.33 10.29 14.73
C SER A 75 10.52 9.74 15.89
N VAL A 76 10.95 10.15 17.11
CA VAL A 76 10.24 9.85 18.35
C VAL A 76 9.74 11.15 18.97
N TYR A 77 8.44 11.19 19.24
CA TYR A 77 7.77 12.32 19.87
C TYR A 77 7.27 11.93 21.25
N THR A 78 7.26 12.89 22.18
CA THR A 78 6.55 12.76 23.45
C THR A 78 5.39 13.75 23.46
N PHE A 79 4.17 13.25 23.64
CA PHE A 79 2.97 14.06 23.80
C PHE A 79 2.62 14.12 25.27
N LEU A 80 2.60 15.34 25.82
CA LEU A 80 2.20 15.63 27.19
C LEU A 80 0.80 16.22 27.18
N PHE A 81 -0.09 15.59 27.92
CA PHE A 81 -1.42 16.12 28.19
C PHE A 81 -1.48 16.68 29.60
N GLU A 82 -2.05 17.86 29.73
CA GLU A 82 -2.19 18.59 30.99
C GLU A 82 -3.65 19.02 31.17
N ALA A 83 -4.22 18.65 32.30
CA ALA A 83 -5.56 19.08 32.73
C ALA A 83 -5.42 19.99 33.95
N THR A 84 -5.72 21.26 33.80
CA THR A 84 -5.58 22.28 34.85
C THR A 84 -6.96 22.65 35.38
N ALA A 85 -7.19 22.42 36.65
CA ALA A 85 -8.35 22.93 37.36
C ALA A 85 -8.13 24.44 37.69
N SER A 86 -9.13 25.24 37.35
CA SER A 86 -9.04 26.70 37.55
C SER A 86 -8.81 27.07 39.03
N ALA A 87 -8.02 28.09 39.25
CA ALA A 87 -7.84 28.71 40.58
C ALA A 87 -9.17 29.29 41.04
N THR A 88 -9.44 29.17 42.33
CA THR A 88 -10.48 29.94 43.01
C THR A 88 -9.81 31.09 43.78
N GLN A 89 -10.59 31.99 44.44
CA GLN A 89 -10.02 33.08 45.24
C GLN A 89 -9.14 32.57 46.41
N THR A 90 -9.29 31.29 46.79
CA THR A 90 -8.59 30.69 47.92
C THR A 90 -7.65 29.54 47.58
N THR A 91 -7.67 29.06 46.34
CA THR A 91 -6.85 27.90 45.89
C THR A 91 -6.08 28.22 44.61
N ALA A 92 -4.81 27.84 44.55
CA ALA A 92 -4.00 27.92 43.35
C ALA A 92 -4.47 26.93 42.27
N ALA A 93 -4.19 27.20 40.99
CA ALA A 93 -4.44 26.27 39.90
C ALA A 93 -3.59 24.99 40.09
N ILE A 94 -4.22 23.84 39.93
CA ILE A 94 -3.58 22.53 40.09
C ILE A 94 -3.73 21.76 38.77
N ALA A 95 -2.61 21.18 38.29
CA ALA A 95 -2.59 20.45 37.02
C ALA A 95 -2.22 18.97 37.19
N GLY A 96 -3.04 18.08 36.62
CA GLY A 96 -2.69 16.71 36.40
C GLY A 96 -2.02 16.53 35.04
N ARG A 97 -1.09 15.60 34.91
CA ARG A 97 -0.30 15.38 33.70
C ARG A 97 -0.19 13.92 33.36
N ALA A 98 -0.22 13.60 32.07
CA ALA A 98 0.11 12.28 31.54
C ALA A 98 0.89 12.45 30.23
N ALA A 99 1.76 11.50 29.93
CA ALA A 99 2.57 11.53 28.70
C ALA A 99 2.49 10.19 27.97
N VAL A 100 2.62 10.24 26.65
CA VAL A 100 2.73 9.09 25.77
C VAL A 100 3.87 9.33 24.78
N THR A 101 4.60 8.28 24.47
CA THR A 101 5.64 8.30 23.44
C THR A 101 5.05 7.82 22.12
N VAL A 102 5.30 8.56 21.03
CA VAL A 102 4.89 8.19 19.68
C VAL A 102 6.15 7.97 18.84
N GLN A 103 6.33 6.74 18.37
CA GLN A 103 7.42 6.36 17.47
C GLN A 103 6.89 6.32 16.04
N VAL A 104 7.41 7.19 15.19
CA VAL A 104 7.07 7.25 13.78
C VAL A 104 8.07 6.39 13.01
N GLY A 105 7.61 5.27 12.48
CA GLY A 105 8.43 4.40 11.64
C GLY A 105 8.80 5.07 10.32
N SER A 106 9.80 4.52 9.64
CA SER A 106 10.12 4.89 8.26
C SER A 106 9.38 3.95 7.31
N GLY A 107 8.66 4.51 6.34
CA GLY A 107 8.01 3.75 5.29
C GLY A 107 9.00 3.22 4.25
N SER A 108 8.54 2.31 3.40
CA SER A 108 9.32 1.71 2.31
C SER A 108 9.25 2.54 1.03
N VAL A 109 10.23 2.37 0.14
CA VAL A 109 10.14 2.82 -1.24
C VAL A 109 9.46 1.72 -2.05
N ARG A 110 8.31 2.01 -2.62
CA ARG A 110 7.54 1.07 -3.45
C ARG A 110 7.93 1.23 -4.91
N ALA A 111 8.75 0.32 -5.41
CA ALA A 111 9.06 0.23 -6.82
C ALA A 111 7.93 -0.49 -7.56
N LEU A 112 7.35 0.17 -8.56
CA LEU A 112 6.24 -0.33 -9.35
C LEU A 112 6.52 -0.10 -10.83
N VAL A 113 6.16 -1.06 -11.68
CA VAL A 113 6.21 -0.93 -13.14
C VAL A 113 4.82 -1.16 -13.71
N ALA A 114 4.31 -0.19 -14.46
CA ALA A 114 3.04 -0.32 -15.15
C ALA A 114 3.11 -1.39 -16.25
N GLY A 115 2.01 -2.12 -16.47
CA GLY A 115 1.87 -3.06 -17.57
C GLY A 115 2.01 -4.54 -17.21
N GLY A 116 2.15 -4.87 -15.92
CA GLY A 116 2.35 -6.23 -15.43
C GLY A 116 3.82 -6.62 -15.29
N TYR A 117 4.10 -7.67 -14.53
CA TYR A 117 5.47 -8.08 -14.18
C TYR A 117 6.03 -9.22 -15.06
N LYS A 118 5.18 -9.84 -15.85
CA LYS A 118 5.60 -10.79 -16.88
C LYS A 118 4.83 -10.51 -18.15
N ARG A 119 5.55 -10.34 -19.26
CA ARG A 119 4.95 -9.89 -20.52
C ARG A 119 5.52 -10.66 -21.70
N GLN A 120 4.66 -10.90 -22.65
CA GLN A 120 5.07 -11.30 -23.99
C GLN A 120 4.88 -10.11 -24.92
N VAL A 121 5.93 -9.75 -25.66
CA VAL A 121 5.96 -8.58 -26.51
C VAL A 121 6.38 -8.94 -27.92
N PRO A 122 5.92 -8.23 -28.97
CA PRO A 122 6.44 -8.43 -30.31
C PRO A 122 7.91 -8.04 -30.36
N ALA A 123 8.73 -8.81 -31.10
CA ALA A 123 10.15 -8.52 -31.31
C ALA A 123 10.35 -7.41 -32.35
N SER A 124 9.52 -6.38 -32.31
CA SER A 124 9.58 -5.22 -33.19
C SER A 124 9.01 -3.99 -32.51
N GLY A 125 9.58 -2.83 -32.82
CA GLY A 125 9.17 -1.55 -32.26
C GLY A 125 9.77 -1.25 -30.89
N ALA A 126 9.22 -0.27 -30.20
CA ALA A 126 9.72 0.19 -28.90
C ALA A 126 9.01 -0.53 -27.74
N LEU A 127 9.79 -1.20 -26.88
CA LEU A 127 9.37 -1.68 -25.59
C LEU A 127 9.54 -0.56 -24.56
N THR A 128 8.45 -0.11 -23.95
CA THR A 128 8.50 0.87 -22.87
C THR A 128 8.16 0.18 -21.54
N LEU A 129 9.08 0.30 -20.59
CA LEU A 129 8.90 -0.10 -19.19
C LEU A 129 8.76 1.17 -18.36
N ASP A 130 7.59 1.36 -17.73
CA ASP A 130 7.23 2.60 -17.04
C ASP A 130 7.20 2.39 -15.53
N ALA A 131 8.22 2.88 -14.82
CA ALA A 131 8.32 2.85 -13.37
C ALA A 131 7.85 4.17 -12.71
N SER A 132 7.29 5.11 -13.46
CA SER A 132 6.78 6.37 -12.90
C SER A 132 5.70 6.22 -11.81
N PRO A 133 4.96 5.10 -11.69
CA PRO A 133 4.03 4.88 -10.58
C PRO A 133 4.68 4.60 -9.23
N SER A 134 6.01 4.40 -9.18
CA SER A 134 6.75 4.18 -7.92
C SER A 134 6.60 5.36 -6.98
N TYR A 135 6.62 5.10 -5.67
CA TYR A 135 6.44 6.13 -4.66
C TYR A 135 7.17 5.81 -3.35
N ASP A 136 7.39 6.87 -2.57
CA ASP A 136 7.88 6.79 -1.20
C ASP A 136 6.69 6.83 -0.22
N GLU A 137 6.60 5.83 0.67
CA GLU A 137 5.54 5.78 1.70
C GLU A 137 5.69 6.86 2.79
N ASN A 138 6.86 7.50 2.88
CA ASN A 138 7.08 8.62 3.80
C ASN A 138 6.48 9.94 3.33
N VAL A 139 6.07 10.02 2.08
CA VAL A 139 5.57 11.24 1.44
C VAL A 139 4.16 11.03 0.91
N ALA A 140 3.30 12.02 1.15
CA ALA A 140 1.96 11.99 0.58
C ALA A 140 2.01 11.92 -0.96
N LYS A 141 1.20 11.05 -1.57
CA LYS A 141 1.10 10.93 -3.03
C LYS A 141 0.53 12.22 -3.61
N THR A 142 1.41 13.06 -4.13
CA THR A 142 1.06 14.27 -4.91
C THR A 142 1.70 14.17 -6.28
N ALA A 143 1.26 15.00 -7.23
CA ALA A 143 1.83 15.00 -8.58
C ALA A 143 3.35 15.24 -8.62
N SER A 144 3.91 15.91 -7.62
CA SER A 144 5.34 16.23 -7.49
C SER A 144 6.14 15.25 -6.61
N SER A 145 5.49 14.22 -6.03
CA SER A 145 6.19 13.29 -5.13
C SER A 145 7.13 12.31 -5.86
N SER A 146 7.00 12.16 -7.17
CA SER A 146 7.89 11.36 -8.01
C SER A 146 9.22 12.05 -8.36
N ASP A 147 9.30 13.38 -8.22
CA ASP A 147 10.48 14.15 -8.66
C ASP A 147 11.70 13.96 -7.74
N ALA A 148 11.48 13.44 -6.53
CA ALA A 148 12.54 13.13 -5.56
C ALA A 148 13.10 11.70 -5.69
N LEU A 149 12.56 10.88 -6.60
CA LEU A 149 12.99 9.50 -6.80
C LEU A 149 14.04 9.41 -7.90
N THR A 150 15.04 8.57 -7.67
CA THR A 150 16.04 8.20 -8.68
C THR A 150 15.82 6.77 -9.14
N TYR A 151 16.13 6.49 -10.38
CA TYR A 151 15.87 5.20 -11.02
C TYR A 151 17.19 4.63 -11.56
N ALA A 152 17.36 3.32 -11.44
CA ALA A 152 18.46 2.60 -12.05
C ALA A 152 17.96 1.28 -12.62
N TRP A 153 18.03 1.13 -13.95
CA TRP A 153 17.63 -0.08 -14.65
C TRP A 153 18.82 -0.96 -14.96
N ILE A 154 18.63 -2.25 -14.78
CA ILE A 154 19.56 -3.30 -15.23
C ILE A 154 18.77 -4.35 -16.02
N CYS A 155 19.49 -5.10 -16.87
CA CYS A 155 18.92 -6.21 -17.61
C CYS A 155 19.76 -7.46 -17.41
N THR A 156 19.11 -8.57 -17.09
CA THR A 156 19.70 -9.91 -16.98
C THR A 156 18.89 -10.93 -17.77
N LEU A 157 19.51 -12.05 -18.11
CA LEU A 157 18.83 -13.18 -18.77
C LEU A 157 18.23 -14.11 -17.74
N SER A 158 17.07 -14.69 -18.06
CA SER A 158 16.30 -15.58 -17.18
C SER A 158 16.18 -17.01 -17.73
N ASN A 159 16.89 -17.35 -18.80
CA ASN A 159 16.90 -18.68 -19.37
C ASN A 159 17.74 -19.65 -18.50
N PRO A 160 17.39 -20.95 -18.42
CA PRO A 160 18.12 -21.91 -17.57
C PRO A 160 19.61 -22.04 -17.87
N GLY A 161 20.04 -21.80 -19.12
CA GLY A 161 21.44 -21.94 -19.52
C GLY A 161 22.34 -20.74 -19.21
N ASN A 162 21.75 -19.56 -19.03
CA ASN A 162 22.47 -18.29 -18.82
C ASN A 162 21.77 -17.38 -17.78
N PHE A 163 21.15 -18.00 -16.80
CA PHE A 163 20.43 -17.31 -15.75
C PHE A 163 21.32 -16.34 -14.98
N GLY A 164 20.87 -15.09 -14.88
CA GLY A 164 21.59 -14.03 -14.15
C GLY A 164 22.72 -13.36 -14.93
N GLU A 165 23.05 -13.82 -16.13
CA GLU A 165 24.02 -13.14 -16.99
C GLU A 165 23.45 -11.79 -17.46
N SER A 166 24.35 -10.82 -17.66
CA SER A 166 23.97 -9.51 -18.20
C SER A 166 23.45 -9.66 -19.63
N CYS A 167 22.42 -8.92 -19.98
CA CYS A 167 21.92 -8.88 -21.35
C CYS A 167 23.02 -8.41 -22.31
N SER A 168 23.10 -9.06 -23.47
CA SER A 168 24.05 -8.68 -24.54
C SER A 168 23.68 -7.35 -25.24
N ILE A 169 22.53 -6.79 -24.93
CA ILE A 169 22.04 -5.52 -25.48
C ILE A 169 22.63 -4.33 -24.74
N VAL A 170 22.95 -3.27 -25.49
CA VAL A 170 23.35 -1.98 -24.90
C VAL A 170 22.09 -1.27 -24.45
N LEU A 171 21.97 -1.08 -23.13
CA LEU A 171 20.85 -0.31 -22.58
C LEU A 171 20.96 1.17 -22.96
N PRO A 172 19.84 1.82 -23.31
CA PRO A 172 19.84 3.22 -23.73
C PRO A 172 20.14 4.18 -22.56
N SER A 173 20.37 5.45 -22.87
CA SER A 173 20.60 6.50 -21.86
C SER A 173 19.41 6.71 -20.90
N THR A 174 18.25 6.11 -21.18
CA THR A 174 17.04 6.15 -20.32
C THR A 174 17.12 5.24 -19.07
N VAL A 175 18.24 4.53 -18.86
CA VAL A 175 18.43 3.64 -17.68
C VAL A 175 18.33 4.36 -16.33
N THR A 176 18.50 5.66 -16.30
CA THR A 176 18.36 6.50 -15.09
C THR A 176 17.04 7.25 -15.02
N GLN A 177 16.14 7.00 -15.98
CA GLN A 177 14.81 7.63 -16.02
C GLN A 177 13.73 6.69 -15.47
N SER A 178 12.60 7.26 -15.08
CA SER A 178 11.43 6.48 -14.67
C SER A 178 10.88 5.59 -15.80
N LYS A 179 11.15 5.93 -17.05
CA LYS A 179 10.77 5.14 -18.23
C LYS A 179 12.00 4.65 -18.97
N LEU A 180 12.13 3.33 -19.05
CA LEU A 180 13.14 2.69 -19.90
C LEU A 180 12.49 2.36 -21.25
N VAL A 181 13.12 2.83 -22.34
CA VAL A 181 12.69 2.54 -23.71
C VAL A 181 13.77 1.72 -24.40
N VAL A 182 13.42 0.51 -24.78
CA VAL A 182 14.33 -0.45 -25.47
C VAL A 182 13.78 -0.75 -26.85
N ASP A 183 14.63 -0.82 -27.85
CA ASP A 183 14.24 -1.33 -29.16
C ASP A 183 14.06 -2.84 -29.09
N ALA A 184 12.82 -3.30 -29.23
CA ALA A 184 12.49 -4.72 -29.11
C ALA A 184 13.12 -5.58 -30.23
N SER A 185 13.53 -4.98 -31.36
CA SER A 185 14.23 -5.69 -32.44
C SER A 185 15.64 -6.16 -32.04
N LEU A 186 16.20 -5.61 -30.96
CA LEU A 186 17.48 -6.04 -30.38
C LEU A 186 17.36 -7.26 -29.47
N LEU A 187 16.12 -7.66 -29.13
CA LEU A 187 15.85 -8.77 -28.24
C LEU A 187 15.76 -10.09 -29.03
N ASP A 188 16.48 -11.10 -28.59
CA ASP A 188 16.41 -12.43 -29.16
C ASP A 188 15.13 -13.14 -28.65
N PHE A 189 14.32 -13.63 -29.58
CA PHE A 189 13.06 -14.34 -29.27
C PHE A 189 13.24 -15.69 -28.55
N SER A 190 14.46 -16.25 -28.55
CA SER A 190 14.80 -17.46 -27.78
C SER A 190 15.13 -17.17 -26.33
N SER A 191 15.21 -15.91 -25.94
CA SER A 191 15.63 -15.47 -24.62
C SER A 191 14.49 -14.84 -23.82
N ILE A 192 14.59 -14.97 -22.50
CA ILE A 192 13.73 -14.26 -21.53
C ILE A 192 14.61 -13.22 -20.84
N TYR A 193 14.16 -11.99 -20.85
CA TYR A 193 14.87 -10.84 -20.31
C TYR A 193 14.22 -10.37 -19.02
N ASP A 194 15.00 -10.26 -17.96
CA ASP A 194 14.58 -9.68 -16.69
C ASP A 194 15.12 -8.26 -16.57
N PHE A 195 14.22 -7.29 -16.73
CA PHE A 195 14.52 -5.88 -16.51
C PHE A 195 14.17 -5.53 -15.07
N SER A 196 15.19 -5.18 -14.28
CA SER A 196 15.02 -4.78 -12.89
C SER A 196 15.26 -3.29 -12.73
N VAL A 197 14.35 -2.60 -12.07
CA VAL A 197 14.53 -1.20 -11.68
C VAL A 197 14.70 -1.11 -10.18
N THR A 198 15.75 -0.40 -9.76
CA THR A 198 15.92 0.05 -8.39
C THR A 198 15.50 1.52 -8.32
N VAL A 199 14.56 1.80 -7.43
CA VAL A 199 14.05 3.14 -7.15
C VAL A 199 14.57 3.57 -5.80
N SER A 200 15.24 4.72 -5.72
CA SER A 200 15.89 5.19 -4.50
C SER A 200 15.48 6.62 -4.16
N THR A 201 15.48 6.92 -2.88
CA THR A 201 15.28 8.26 -2.30
C THR A 201 16.62 8.91 -1.94
N THR A 202 16.63 10.21 -1.73
CA THR A 202 17.82 10.97 -1.34
C THR A 202 18.37 10.61 0.04
N ASP A 203 17.56 10.01 0.91
CA ASP A 203 17.96 9.52 2.24
C ASP A 203 18.53 8.09 2.23
N GLY A 204 18.67 7.47 1.03
CA GLY A 204 19.32 6.18 0.83
C GLY A 204 18.38 4.96 0.96
N ARG A 205 17.09 5.16 1.18
CA ARG A 205 16.11 4.04 1.10
C ARG A 205 15.90 3.66 -0.36
N SER A 206 15.66 2.38 -0.62
CA SER A 206 15.38 1.89 -1.96
C SER A 206 14.40 0.72 -1.96
N GLY A 207 13.76 0.54 -3.10
CA GLY A 207 12.95 -0.63 -3.44
C GLY A 207 13.28 -1.07 -4.86
N SER A 208 13.06 -2.33 -5.17
CA SER A 208 13.29 -2.85 -6.52
C SER A 208 12.13 -3.71 -7.01
N VAL A 209 11.96 -3.75 -8.32
CA VAL A 209 11.00 -4.63 -8.99
C VAL A 209 11.56 -5.10 -10.32
N THR A 210 11.25 -6.35 -10.67
CA THR A 210 11.69 -6.98 -11.91
C THR A 210 10.50 -7.24 -12.82
N VAL A 211 10.68 -6.99 -14.11
CA VAL A 211 9.73 -7.32 -15.18
C VAL A 211 10.38 -8.31 -16.12
N SER A 212 9.80 -9.50 -16.23
CA SER A 212 10.22 -10.53 -17.20
C SER A 212 9.56 -10.28 -18.54
N VAL A 213 10.35 -10.18 -19.58
CA VAL A 213 9.92 -9.90 -20.95
C VAL A 213 10.34 -11.06 -21.86
N GLN A 214 9.37 -11.64 -22.56
CA GLN A 214 9.59 -12.65 -23.57
C GLN A 214 9.24 -12.09 -24.95
N PRO A 215 10.25 -11.83 -25.82
CA PRO A 215 10.00 -11.41 -27.19
C PRO A 215 9.39 -12.52 -28.01
N GLN A 216 8.51 -12.20 -28.96
CA GLN A 216 7.93 -13.15 -29.90
C GLN A 216 8.19 -12.72 -31.33
N LEU A 217 8.52 -13.70 -32.19
CA LEU A 217 8.55 -13.52 -33.62
C LEU A 217 7.14 -13.28 -34.15
N GLY A 218 6.99 -12.24 -34.96
CA GLY A 218 5.77 -11.98 -35.73
C GLY A 218 5.63 -10.51 -36.09
N GLU A 219 4.99 -10.25 -37.20
CA GLU A 219 4.59 -8.90 -37.62
C GLU A 219 3.42 -8.35 -36.80
N SER A 220 3.04 -9.06 -35.72
CA SER A 220 1.88 -8.73 -34.93
C SER A 220 2.15 -7.52 -34.03
N THR A 221 1.34 -6.50 -34.19
CA THR A 221 1.27 -5.36 -33.30
C THR A 221 0.34 -5.65 -32.10
N THR A 222 0.07 -6.92 -31.81
CA THR A 222 -0.77 -7.31 -30.66
C THR A 222 -0.06 -6.95 -29.36
N TYR A 223 -0.76 -6.19 -28.54
CA TYR A 223 -0.24 -5.68 -27.29
C TYR A 223 -1.25 -5.91 -26.16
N THR A 224 -0.75 -6.33 -25.01
CA THR A 224 -1.53 -6.41 -23.77
C THR A 224 -0.76 -5.73 -22.65
N SER A 225 -1.48 -5.10 -21.74
CA SER A 225 -0.90 -4.45 -20.57
C SER A 225 -1.90 -4.48 -19.43
N ILE A 226 -1.45 -4.74 -18.21
CA ILE A 226 -2.26 -4.59 -17.00
C ILE A 226 -1.87 -3.29 -16.33
N THR A 227 -2.72 -2.29 -16.38
CA THR A 227 -2.42 -0.94 -15.89
C THR A 227 -2.72 -0.75 -14.40
N SER A 228 -3.43 -1.70 -13.78
CA SER A 228 -3.65 -1.70 -12.33
C SER A 228 -2.36 -1.91 -11.56
N LEU A 229 -2.25 -1.25 -10.42
CA LEU A 229 -1.08 -1.29 -9.53
C LEU A 229 -1.40 -1.92 -8.17
N ALA A 230 -2.55 -2.59 -8.05
CA ALA A 230 -2.94 -3.26 -6.82
C ALA A 230 -2.01 -4.46 -6.56
N THR A 231 -1.17 -4.35 -5.53
CA THR A 231 -0.27 -5.45 -5.10
C THR A 231 -0.84 -6.26 -3.94
N LYS A 232 -1.73 -5.65 -3.16
CA LYS A 232 -2.39 -6.27 -2.00
C LYS A 232 -3.84 -5.81 -1.90
N ILE A 233 -4.73 -6.69 -1.49
CA ILE A 233 -6.17 -6.43 -1.32
C ILE A 233 -6.71 -7.22 -0.12
N ASN A 234 -7.66 -6.64 0.61
CA ASN A 234 -8.39 -7.40 1.63
C ASN A 234 -9.37 -8.39 0.99
N ALA A 235 -9.50 -9.57 1.58
CA ALA A 235 -10.36 -10.64 1.04
C ALA A 235 -11.84 -10.20 0.90
N ASP A 236 -12.32 -9.34 1.79
CA ASP A 236 -13.68 -8.79 1.79
C ASP A 236 -13.89 -7.62 0.82
N SER A 237 -12.85 -7.21 0.13
CA SER A 237 -12.90 -6.11 -0.82
C SER A 237 -13.03 -6.61 -2.26
N ARG A 238 -13.66 -5.78 -3.11
CA ARG A 238 -13.75 -6.05 -4.55
C ARG A 238 -12.43 -5.70 -5.23
N LEU A 239 -11.91 -6.61 -6.07
CA LEU A 239 -10.72 -6.36 -6.88
C LEU A 239 -11.13 -5.86 -8.27
N GLY A 240 -10.62 -4.70 -8.67
CA GLY A 240 -10.72 -4.18 -10.03
C GLY A 240 -9.35 -4.16 -10.70
N LEU A 241 -9.21 -4.86 -11.82
CA LEU A 241 -8.02 -4.82 -12.66
C LEU A 241 -8.37 -4.17 -14.00
N SER A 242 -7.52 -3.27 -14.45
CA SER A 242 -7.65 -2.63 -15.76
C SER A 242 -6.61 -3.21 -16.70
N GLY A 243 -7.06 -3.88 -17.74
CA GLY A 243 -6.25 -4.34 -18.85
C GLY A 243 -6.39 -3.42 -20.05
N VAL A 244 -5.36 -3.33 -20.87
CA VAL A 244 -5.37 -2.68 -22.17
C VAL A 244 -4.98 -3.70 -23.22
N VAL A 245 -5.72 -3.76 -24.31
CA VAL A 245 -5.45 -4.60 -25.47
C VAL A 245 -5.45 -3.76 -26.75
N ARG A 246 -4.57 -4.12 -27.69
CA ARG A 246 -4.47 -3.45 -29.01
C ARG A 246 -3.98 -4.45 -30.06
N ALA A 247 -4.48 -4.30 -31.28
CA ALA A 247 -3.97 -4.98 -32.46
C ALA A 247 -4.07 -4.08 -33.70
N GLY A 248 -3.08 -4.10 -34.56
CA GLY A 248 -3.05 -3.21 -35.74
C GLY A 248 -4.01 -3.62 -36.85
N SER A 249 -4.09 -4.89 -37.18
CA SER A 249 -4.70 -5.36 -38.43
C SER A 249 -5.80 -6.42 -38.27
N TYR A 250 -6.02 -6.96 -37.08
CA TYR A 250 -6.91 -8.11 -36.84
C TYR A 250 -7.79 -7.85 -35.62
N GLY A 251 -8.89 -8.61 -35.50
CA GLY A 251 -9.64 -8.70 -34.25
C GLY A 251 -8.89 -9.54 -33.22
N LEU A 252 -9.27 -9.46 -31.96
CA LEU A 252 -8.65 -10.20 -30.86
C LEU A 252 -9.70 -11.02 -30.10
N ASP A 253 -9.30 -12.23 -29.72
CA ASP A 253 -9.94 -13.03 -28.68
C ASP A 253 -9.15 -12.87 -27.41
N CYS A 254 -9.74 -12.19 -26.41
CA CYS A 254 -9.08 -11.84 -25.17
C CYS A 254 -9.66 -12.62 -23.99
N SER A 255 -8.80 -12.98 -23.04
CA SER A 255 -9.22 -13.71 -21.84
C SER A 255 -8.43 -13.32 -20.61
N TRP A 256 -9.12 -13.32 -19.47
CA TRP A 256 -8.54 -13.24 -18.13
C TRP A 256 -8.53 -14.62 -17.49
N THR A 257 -7.38 -15.06 -17.02
CA THR A 257 -7.17 -16.26 -16.23
C THR A 257 -6.49 -15.93 -14.91
N ALA A 258 -6.54 -16.83 -13.96
CA ALA A 258 -5.86 -16.67 -12.67
C ALA A 258 -5.21 -17.98 -12.24
N THR A 259 -4.05 -17.87 -11.58
CA THR A 259 -3.35 -19.00 -10.96
C THR A 259 -3.05 -18.68 -9.50
N VAL A 260 -3.04 -19.72 -8.65
CA VAL A 260 -2.55 -19.69 -7.28
C VAL A 260 -1.53 -20.82 -7.17
N ASP A 261 -0.33 -20.54 -6.67
CA ASP A 261 0.78 -21.52 -6.57
C ASP A 261 1.06 -22.21 -7.93
N ASN A 262 1.04 -21.44 -9.02
CA ASN A 262 1.19 -21.91 -10.41
C ASN A 262 0.15 -22.94 -10.88
N LYS A 263 -0.99 -23.04 -10.20
CA LYS A 263 -2.11 -23.87 -10.61
C LYS A 263 -3.26 -23.00 -11.06
N ASP A 264 -3.86 -23.35 -12.21
CA ASP A 264 -5.04 -22.66 -12.70
C ASP A 264 -6.20 -22.77 -11.70
N VAL A 265 -6.82 -21.64 -11.40
CA VAL A 265 -7.99 -21.57 -10.52
C VAL A 265 -9.18 -21.02 -11.28
N SER A 266 -10.32 -21.68 -11.11
CA SER A 266 -11.59 -21.15 -11.60
C SER A 266 -12.12 -20.13 -10.61
N PHE A 267 -12.53 -18.96 -11.11
CA PHE A 267 -13.09 -17.89 -10.29
C PHE A 267 -14.28 -17.22 -10.98
N THR A 268 -15.15 -16.61 -10.21
CA THR A 268 -16.24 -15.77 -10.70
C THR A 268 -15.77 -14.34 -10.91
N ALA A 269 -16.31 -13.67 -11.94
CA ALA A 269 -16.06 -12.25 -12.18
C ALA A 269 -17.37 -11.55 -12.48
N LEU A 270 -17.45 -10.24 -12.17
CA LEU A 270 -18.60 -9.39 -12.47
C LEU A 270 -18.55 -8.86 -13.90
N THR A 271 -17.39 -8.94 -14.54
CA THR A 271 -17.18 -8.60 -15.96
C THR A 271 -16.89 -9.86 -16.76
N PRO A 272 -17.11 -9.89 -18.08
CA PRO A 272 -16.75 -11.02 -18.91
C PRO A 272 -15.26 -11.34 -18.81
N ARG A 273 -14.91 -12.61 -18.52
CA ARG A 273 -13.52 -13.09 -18.50
C ARG A 273 -12.98 -13.44 -19.89
N SER A 274 -13.85 -13.66 -20.86
CA SER A 274 -13.46 -13.91 -22.26
C SER A 274 -14.35 -13.08 -23.16
N GLN A 275 -13.73 -12.42 -24.13
CA GLN A 275 -14.45 -11.55 -25.07
C GLN A 275 -13.67 -11.41 -26.37
N SER A 276 -14.43 -11.46 -27.49
CA SER A 276 -13.89 -11.19 -28.82
C SER A 276 -14.13 -9.71 -29.18
N PHE A 277 -13.11 -9.08 -29.74
CA PHE A 277 -13.15 -7.70 -30.19
C PHE A 277 -12.92 -7.64 -31.71
N SER A 278 -13.66 -6.78 -32.39
CA SER A 278 -13.47 -6.57 -33.81
C SER A 278 -12.16 -5.79 -34.08
N LYS A 279 -11.65 -5.88 -35.33
CA LYS A 279 -10.51 -5.08 -35.77
C LYS A 279 -10.68 -3.59 -35.49
N LYS A 280 -11.89 -3.06 -35.64
CA LYS A 280 -12.18 -1.64 -35.42
C LYS A 280 -12.00 -1.26 -33.94
N ASP A 281 -12.42 -2.14 -33.03
CA ASP A 281 -12.37 -1.89 -31.58
C ASP A 281 -10.94 -1.84 -31.05
N VAL A 282 -10.04 -2.71 -31.58
CA VAL A 282 -8.67 -2.87 -31.12
C VAL A 282 -7.62 -2.18 -31.99
N SER A 283 -8.01 -1.35 -32.92
CA SER A 283 -7.12 -0.52 -33.74
C SER A 283 -6.41 0.57 -32.91
N SER A 284 -6.94 0.90 -31.74
CA SER A 284 -6.36 1.76 -30.70
C SER A 284 -6.38 0.99 -29.37
N ASP A 285 -5.84 1.60 -28.32
CA ASP A 285 -5.89 1.04 -26.98
C ASP A 285 -7.34 0.89 -26.51
N LEU A 286 -7.73 -0.36 -26.22
CA LEU A 286 -9.04 -0.71 -25.69
C LEU A 286 -8.90 -1.20 -24.26
N VAL A 287 -9.67 -0.61 -23.35
CA VAL A 287 -9.71 -1.04 -21.95
C VAL A 287 -10.57 -2.28 -21.81
N TYR A 288 -10.00 -3.35 -21.29
CA TYR A 288 -10.67 -4.62 -20.98
C TYR A 288 -10.52 -4.91 -19.47
N ALA A 289 -11.50 -4.46 -18.71
CA ALA A 289 -11.46 -4.55 -17.25
C ALA A 289 -11.91 -5.92 -16.72
N LEU A 290 -11.26 -6.37 -15.64
CA LEU A 290 -11.69 -7.50 -14.83
C LEU A 290 -12.12 -7.01 -13.46
N VAL A 291 -13.34 -7.36 -13.04
CA VAL A 291 -13.85 -7.07 -11.70
C VAL A 291 -14.18 -8.38 -11.00
N VAL A 292 -13.47 -8.66 -9.91
CA VAL A 292 -13.65 -9.87 -9.10
C VAL A 292 -14.41 -9.49 -7.82
N PRO A 293 -15.47 -10.23 -7.44
CA PRO A 293 -16.22 -9.98 -6.21
C PRO A 293 -15.36 -10.23 -4.96
N SER A 294 -15.77 -9.65 -3.85
CA SER A 294 -15.21 -9.94 -2.52
C SER A 294 -15.31 -11.44 -2.19
N ASN A 295 -14.41 -11.91 -1.32
CA ASN A 295 -14.36 -13.30 -0.83
C ASN A 295 -14.23 -14.37 -1.94
N THR A 296 -13.67 -14.01 -3.10
CA THR A 296 -13.42 -14.97 -4.19
C THR A 296 -12.18 -15.81 -3.92
N PHE A 297 -11.14 -15.22 -3.34
CA PHE A 297 -9.89 -15.91 -3.05
C PHE A 297 -9.64 -15.99 -1.54
N LEU A 298 -8.87 -16.99 -1.13
CA LEU A 298 -8.58 -17.23 0.28
C LEU A 298 -7.59 -16.18 0.82
N PRO A 299 -7.81 -15.68 2.06
CA PRO A 299 -6.84 -14.84 2.73
C PRO A 299 -5.45 -15.51 2.78
N GLY A 300 -4.39 -14.73 2.60
CA GLY A 300 -3.00 -15.18 2.57
C GLY A 300 -2.53 -15.75 1.24
N SER A 301 -3.45 -15.96 0.26
CA SER A 301 -3.05 -16.44 -1.07
C SER A 301 -2.46 -15.34 -1.94
N THR A 302 -1.53 -15.70 -2.81
CA THR A 302 -1.06 -14.83 -3.90
C THR A 302 -1.67 -15.31 -5.21
N VAL A 303 -2.47 -14.45 -5.82
CA VAL A 303 -3.18 -14.75 -7.07
C VAL A 303 -2.48 -14.03 -8.21
N THR A 304 -2.03 -14.79 -9.22
CA THR A 304 -1.46 -14.24 -10.45
C THR A 304 -2.54 -14.20 -11.52
N PHE A 305 -2.89 -13.00 -11.96
CA PHE A 305 -3.82 -12.76 -13.06
C PHE A 305 -3.06 -12.60 -14.36
N ARG A 306 -3.56 -13.23 -15.40
CA ARG A 306 -3.05 -13.13 -16.78
C ARG A 306 -4.14 -12.59 -17.69
N LEU A 307 -3.81 -11.53 -18.39
CA LEU A 307 -4.55 -11.03 -19.55
C LEU A 307 -3.88 -11.60 -20.81
N SER A 308 -4.57 -12.42 -21.56
CA SER A 308 -4.11 -12.99 -22.83
C SER A 308 -4.93 -12.45 -23.99
N ALA A 309 -4.28 -12.23 -25.13
CA ALA A 309 -4.93 -11.84 -26.38
C ALA A 309 -4.37 -12.70 -27.54
N HIS A 310 -5.25 -13.29 -28.31
CA HIS A 310 -4.95 -14.07 -29.51
C HIS A 310 -5.61 -13.42 -30.72
N LEU A 311 -5.09 -13.64 -31.92
CA LEU A 311 -5.79 -13.21 -33.12
C LEU A 311 -7.13 -13.93 -33.25
N ALA A 312 -8.18 -13.19 -33.58
CA ALA A 312 -9.52 -13.74 -33.74
C ALA A 312 -9.52 -14.84 -34.85
N GLY A 313 -10.02 -16.02 -34.47
CA GLY A 313 -10.11 -17.16 -35.34
C GLY A 313 -8.84 -18.02 -35.46
N ASP A 314 -7.73 -17.66 -34.80
CA ASP A 314 -6.52 -18.49 -34.82
C ASP A 314 -5.75 -18.40 -33.49
N ALA A 315 -6.15 -19.21 -32.53
CA ALA A 315 -5.51 -19.25 -31.20
C ALA A 315 -4.04 -19.76 -31.24
N SER A 316 -3.58 -20.32 -32.36
CA SER A 316 -2.21 -20.81 -32.50
C SER A 316 -1.23 -19.74 -32.95
N LYS A 317 -1.72 -18.62 -33.49
CA LYS A 317 -0.91 -17.53 -34.01
C LYS A 317 -0.96 -16.32 -33.10
N PHE A 318 0.23 -15.77 -32.82
CA PHE A 318 0.47 -14.50 -32.18
C PHE A 318 -0.36 -14.24 -30.92
N SER A 319 0.09 -14.79 -29.82
CA SER A 319 -0.43 -14.45 -28.50
C SER A 319 0.41 -13.34 -27.85
N ALA A 320 -0.25 -12.39 -27.23
CA ALA A 320 0.39 -11.49 -26.29
C ALA A 320 -0.23 -11.74 -24.91
N PHE A 321 0.56 -11.60 -23.86
CA PHE A 321 0.03 -11.66 -22.51
C PHE A 321 0.76 -10.69 -21.58
N SER A 322 0.04 -10.31 -20.53
CA SER A 322 0.60 -9.62 -19.35
C SER A 322 0.10 -10.32 -18.09
N GLU A 323 1.00 -10.45 -17.12
CA GLU A 323 0.70 -11.02 -15.80
C GLU A 323 0.99 -10.02 -14.69
N MET A 324 0.14 -10.08 -13.66
CA MET A 324 0.41 -9.41 -12.39
C MET A 324 -0.07 -10.28 -11.22
N SER A 325 0.65 -10.20 -10.10
CA SER A 325 0.28 -10.90 -8.88
C SER A 325 -0.31 -9.93 -7.87
N VAL A 326 -1.37 -10.37 -7.20
CA VAL A 326 -2.05 -9.64 -6.13
C VAL A 326 -2.08 -10.54 -4.89
N GLN A 327 -1.57 -10.06 -3.78
CA GLN A 327 -1.66 -10.74 -2.48
C GLN A 327 -3.04 -10.48 -1.87
N VAL A 328 -3.71 -11.54 -1.43
CA VAL A 328 -4.94 -11.43 -0.64
C VAL A 328 -4.54 -11.34 0.82
N ASN A 329 -4.82 -10.21 1.46
CA ASN A 329 -4.46 -9.95 2.83
C ASN A 329 -5.07 -10.97 3.80
N SER A 330 -4.31 -11.38 4.80
CA SER A 330 -4.79 -12.18 5.93
C SER A 330 -5.30 -11.25 7.04
N PRO A 331 -6.37 -11.61 7.75
CA PRO A 331 -6.77 -10.83 8.91
C PRO A 331 -5.79 -11.04 10.07
N PRO A 332 -5.68 -10.07 11.01
CA PRO A 332 -4.92 -10.23 12.24
C PRO A 332 -5.29 -11.50 12.98
N SER A 333 -4.32 -12.19 13.56
CA SER A 333 -4.50 -13.50 14.19
C SER A 333 -3.80 -13.62 15.55
N GLY A 334 -4.16 -14.66 16.32
CA GLY A 334 -3.49 -15.06 17.56
C GLY A 334 -3.78 -14.18 18.79
N GLY A 335 -4.54 -13.11 18.63
CA GLY A 335 -4.90 -12.22 19.74
C GLY A 335 -6.07 -12.72 20.58
N ALA A 336 -6.26 -12.10 21.74
CA ALA A 336 -7.37 -12.36 22.62
C ALA A 336 -7.98 -11.07 23.16
N LEU A 337 -9.31 -11.07 23.29
CA LEU A 337 -10.07 -10.07 24.02
C LEU A 337 -10.39 -10.61 25.41
N THR A 338 -10.04 -9.85 26.43
CA THR A 338 -10.40 -10.15 27.83
C THR A 338 -11.26 -9.03 28.39
N VAL A 339 -12.28 -9.40 29.18
CA VAL A 339 -13.14 -8.46 29.89
C VAL A 339 -13.12 -8.81 31.36
N SER A 340 -12.85 -7.84 32.21
CA SER A 340 -12.83 -8.00 33.67
C SER A 340 -13.64 -6.88 34.36
N PRO A 341 -14.48 -7.21 35.31
CA PRO A 341 -14.92 -8.57 35.69
C PRO A 341 -15.78 -9.21 34.59
N VAL A 342 -15.96 -10.55 34.61
CA VAL A 342 -16.76 -11.29 33.62
C VAL A 342 -18.27 -11.11 33.80
N SER A 343 -18.69 -10.63 34.96
CA SER A 343 -20.10 -10.30 35.28
C SER A 343 -20.15 -9.17 36.28
N GLY A 344 -21.29 -8.45 36.35
CA GLY A 344 -21.46 -7.34 37.29
C GLY A 344 -22.85 -6.75 37.19
N ASP A 345 -23.13 -5.81 38.09
CA ASP A 345 -24.41 -5.13 38.17
C ASP A 345 -24.47 -3.94 37.23
N ALA A 346 -25.61 -3.74 36.59
CA ALA A 346 -25.86 -2.61 35.72
C ALA A 346 -25.66 -1.28 36.47
N LEU A 347 -25.02 -0.31 35.79
CA LEU A 347 -24.75 1.05 36.28
C LEU A 347 -23.76 1.15 37.46
N SER A 348 -23.35 0.03 38.09
CA SER A 348 -22.42 0.05 39.23
C SER A 348 -21.06 -0.61 38.91
N THR A 349 -21.04 -1.64 38.08
CA THR A 349 -19.81 -2.35 37.75
C THR A 349 -19.08 -1.69 36.55
N ILE A 350 -17.82 -1.35 36.77
CA ILE A 350 -16.93 -0.87 35.69
C ILE A 350 -16.27 -2.09 35.06
N PHE A 351 -16.56 -2.33 33.78
CA PHE A 351 -15.91 -3.38 32.99
C PHE A 351 -14.68 -2.81 32.28
N THR A 352 -13.57 -3.52 32.37
CA THR A 352 -12.35 -3.21 31.62
C THR A 352 -12.18 -4.24 30.51
N ALA A 353 -12.21 -3.78 29.25
CA ALA A 353 -11.90 -4.60 28.09
C ALA A 353 -10.44 -4.37 27.68
N SER A 354 -9.71 -5.45 27.46
CA SER A 354 -8.32 -5.43 27.00
C SER A 354 -8.16 -6.41 25.85
N SER A 355 -7.47 -5.96 24.79
CA SER A 355 -7.18 -6.76 23.60
C SER A 355 -5.67 -6.75 23.37
N ALA A 356 -5.06 -7.94 23.29
CA ALA A 356 -3.61 -8.07 23.18
C ALA A 356 -3.20 -9.34 22.41
N GLY A 357 -1.95 -9.38 21.98
CA GLY A 357 -1.34 -10.57 21.35
C GLY A 357 -1.67 -10.75 19.87
N TRP A 358 -2.36 -9.82 19.23
CA TRP A 358 -2.64 -9.88 17.80
C TRP A 358 -1.38 -9.69 16.97
N ARG A 359 -1.29 -10.47 15.89
CA ARG A 359 -0.18 -10.44 14.93
C ARG A 359 -0.74 -10.29 13.54
N ASP A 360 -0.02 -9.55 12.72
CA ASP A 360 -0.31 -9.33 11.30
C ASP A 360 0.98 -9.21 10.51
N ASP A 361 0.89 -9.09 9.20
CA ASP A 361 2.02 -8.80 8.33
C ASP A 361 2.67 -7.46 8.72
N LEU A 362 3.99 -7.37 8.55
CA LEU A 362 4.74 -6.16 8.93
C LEU A 362 4.23 -4.89 8.23
N GLU A 363 3.68 -5.06 7.02
CA GLU A 363 3.13 -3.96 6.22
C GLU A 363 1.78 -3.45 6.74
N ASP A 364 1.08 -4.26 7.55
CA ASP A 364 -0.24 -3.94 8.12
C ASP A 364 -0.14 -3.43 9.57
N LEU A 365 1.08 -3.31 10.09
CA LEU A 365 1.33 -2.73 11.41
C LEU A 365 1.51 -1.20 11.33
N PRO A 366 1.09 -0.45 12.38
CA PRO A 366 0.50 -0.92 13.64
C PRO A 366 -0.98 -1.25 13.52
N LEU A 367 -1.44 -2.24 14.31
CA LEU A 367 -2.85 -2.55 14.43
C LEU A 367 -3.58 -1.47 15.23
N SER A 368 -4.79 -1.12 14.81
CA SER A 368 -5.71 -0.28 15.56
C SER A 368 -6.83 -1.11 16.18
N TYR A 369 -7.28 -0.72 17.37
CA TYR A 369 -8.31 -1.44 18.12
C TYR A 369 -9.52 -0.54 18.32
N GLN A 370 -10.70 -1.10 18.07
CA GLN A 370 -11.95 -0.41 18.33
C GLN A 370 -12.86 -1.34 19.15
N PHE A 371 -13.38 -0.83 20.28
CA PHE A 371 -14.38 -1.49 21.10
C PHE A 371 -15.75 -0.86 20.81
N GLN A 372 -16.73 -1.68 20.49
CA GLN A 372 -18.09 -1.26 20.17
C GLN A 372 -19.08 -1.87 21.16
#